data_be9a0d6594b71a737633498141fc191e
#
_entry.id   be9a0d6594b71a737633498141fc191e
#
_cell.length_a   1.000
_cell.length_b   1.000
_cell.length_c   1.000
_cell.angle_alpha   90.00
_cell.angle_beta   90.00
_cell.angle_gamma   90.00
#
_symmetry.space_group_name_H-M   'P 1'
#
loop_
_entity.id
_entity.type
_entity.pdbx_description
1 polymer ?
#
loop_
_entity_poly.entity_id
_entity_poly.type
_entity_poly.pdbx_seq_one_letter_code
_entity_poly.pdbx_strand_id
1 'polypeptide(L)'
;MEKFENKRWRDICAEDKEILLKNAVCRDVLVGSPLTEGFGLVHFSETLTAMGTIHDGVISIEDDELLYNPCIGKNGETMCQEELNDLFDEYVEKETENNNDIFLKYEMSFKKRPHVVLLGAGASVATIPRGDKNGKRISAMKGFIEKLGMSSIISSISLVTDSDNLEDIYMEMYERDDCNQQRKLLEERIVNYFSDFELPDEPTIYDMLILSLTKKDLIATFNWDPLLVQAYSRCTKITNNLPQLAFLHGNVAVATCEKDMILGSPYDYCPKCGKRLSGIPLLYPIREKNYENNPYIAFSWKQLSHYLEKAYRLTIFGYSAPKSDKAAIDMLKKAWGRVTDRNLEEIEIIDIRPEDEVIASWEEFIHTHHYSVWDNFFDSALGKFPRRTCELLFDNTQKNKWMHGNKGFKKEMNFEEIKTFLQDLLENEKVGNDILLDPYVL
;
A
#
# COMPACT_ATOMS: atom_id res chain seq x y z
N MET A 1 1.70 59.96 -3.28
CA MET A 1 2.41 58.68 -3.13
C MET A 1 3.30 58.66 -1.89
N GLU A 2 4.18 59.62 -1.69
CA GLU A 2 5.04 59.75 -0.46
C GLU A 2 4.30 59.68 0.87
N LYS A 3 3.00 60.12 0.93
CA LYS A 3 2.19 60.02 2.16
C LYS A 3 1.88 58.59 2.59
N PHE A 4 2.07 57.59 1.76
CA PHE A 4 1.78 56.19 2.01
C PHE A 4 3.04 55.34 2.29
N GLU A 5 4.18 55.88 2.02
CA GLU A 5 5.45 55.19 2.26
C GLU A 5 5.60 54.86 3.77
N ASN A 6 6.08 53.64 4.06
CA ASN A 6 6.23 53.11 5.42
C ASN A 6 4.93 52.95 6.21
N LYS A 7 3.76 52.98 5.54
CA LYS A 7 2.49 52.61 6.15
C LYS A 7 2.14 51.16 5.88
N ARG A 8 1.50 50.54 6.85
CA ARG A 8 0.90 49.20 6.61
C ARG A 8 -0.39 49.36 5.83
N TRP A 9 -0.69 48.34 5.02
CA TRP A 9 -1.89 48.34 4.18
C TRP A 9 -3.17 48.58 5.00
N ARG A 10 -3.28 47.97 6.19
CA ARG A 10 -4.41 48.17 7.10
C ARG A 10 -4.62 49.62 7.57
N ASP A 11 -3.54 50.42 7.63
CA ASP A 11 -3.58 51.79 8.13
C ASP A 11 -4.01 52.81 7.06
N ILE A 12 -4.26 52.36 5.84
CA ILE A 12 -4.71 53.15 4.70
C ILE A 12 -6.23 53.10 4.63
N CYS A 13 -6.88 54.23 4.49
CA CYS A 13 -8.35 54.28 4.38
C CYS A 13 -8.85 53.68 3.06
N ALA A 14 -10.12 53.23 3.04
CA ALA A 14 -10.70 52.51 1.90
C ALA A 14 -10.66 53.33 0.59
N GLU A 15 -10.90 54.62 0.65
CA GLU A 15 -10.83 55.49 -0.52
C GLU A 15 -9.42 55.60 -1.11
N ASP A 16 -8.39 55.70 -0.26
CA ASP A 16 -6.98 55.74 -0.68
C ASP A 16 -6.54 54.38 -1.23
N LYS A 17 -7.03 53.26 -0.65
CA LYS A 17 -6.79 51.89 -1.18
C LYS A 17 -7.34 51.71 -2.60
N GLU A 18 -8.57 52.22 -2.83
CA GLU A 18 -9.18 52.13 -4.16
C GLU A 18 -8.39 52.94 -5.19
N ILE A 19 -7.92 54.12 -4.79
CA ILE A 19 -7.06 54.98 -5.67
C ILE A 19 -5.72 54.29 -5.98
N LEU A 20 -5.09 53.65 -4.99
CA LEU A 20 -3.84 52.92 -5.16
C LEU A 20 -4.01 51.72 -6.09
N LEU A 21 -5.05 50.91 -5.89
CA LEU A 21 -5.27 49.71 -6.69
C LEU A 21 -5.73 50.00 -8.13
N LYS A 22 -6.30 51.18 -8.40
CA LYS A 22 -6.86 51.51 -9.73
C LYS A 22 -5.86 51.40 -10.88
N ASN A 23 -4.56 51.71 -10.62
CA ASN A 23 -3.49 51.65 -11.61
C ASN A 23 -2.33 50.72 -11.20
N ALA A 24 -2.58 49.88 -10.21
CA ALA A 24 -1.58 48.93 -9.72
C ALA A 24 -1.30 47.85 -10.75
N VAL A 25 -0.03 47.45 -10.87
CA VAL A 25 0.41 46.33 -11.72
C VAL A 25 1.17 45.36 -10.86
N CYS A 26 0.67 44.12 -10.80
CA CYS A 26 1.40 43.03 -10.17
C CYS A 26 2.47 42.48 -11.13
N ARG A 27 3.69 42.31 -10.66
CA ARG A 27 4.83 41.81 -11.45
C ARG A 27 5.45 40.62 -10.73
N ASP A 28 5.97 39.72 -11.54
CA ASP A 28 6.79 38.63 -11.04
C ASP A 28 8.03 39.17 -10.33
N VAL A 29 8.30 38.64 -9.15
CA VAL A 29 9.40 39.07 -8.28
C VAL A 29 10.75 38.79 -8.90
N LEU A 30 10.88 37.69 -9.67
CA LEU A 30 12.16 37.24 -10.24
C LEU A 30 12.50 37.90 -11.59
N VAL A 31 11.48 38.01 -12.46
CA VAL A 31 11.70 38.45 -13.85
C VAL A 31 11.08 39.80 -14.16
N GLY A 32 10.37 40.41 -13.20
CA GLY A 32 9.73 41.71 -13.35
C GLY A 32 8.64 41.81 -14.42
N SER A 33 8.23 40.68 -15.02
CA SER A 33 7.15 40.63 -16.01
C SER A 33 5.78 40.81 -15.35
N PRO A 34 4.77 41.37 -16.03
CA PRO A 34 3.43 41.45 -15.50
C PRO A 34 2.84 40.06 -15.20
N LEU A 35 2.28 39.86 -14.01
CA LEU A 35 1.58 38.67 -13.61
C LEU A 35 0.09 38.81 -13.90
N THR A 36 -0.54 37.70 -14.28
CA THR A 36 -1.99 37.53 -14.37
C THR A 36 -2.55 36.71 -13.24
N GLU A 37 -1.74 35.90 -12.60
CA GLU A 37 -2.06 35.04 -11.46
C GLU A 37 -0.83 34.85 -10.56
N GLY A 38 -1.05 34.70 -9.26
CA GLY A 38 -0.03 34.34 -8.29
C GLY A 38 0.40 35.50 -7.38
N PHE A 39 1.54 35.30 -6.72
CA PHE A 39 2.13 36.24 -5.76
C PHE A 39 3.25 37.02 -6.42
N GLY A 40 3.31 38.34 -6.16
CA GLY A 40 4.32 39.18 -6.79
C GLY A 40 4.43 40.58 -6.16
N LEU A 41 5.20 41.45 -6.80
CA LEU A 41 5.33 42.85 -6.45
C LEU A 41 4.22 43.69 -7.07
N VAL A 42 3.43 44.32 -6.23
CA VAL A 42 2.38 45.28 -6.63
C VAL A 42 2.96 46.65 -6.70
N HIS A 43 3.16 47.18 -7.90
CA HIS A 43 3.63 48.54 -8.15
C HIS A 43 2.46 49.51 -8.26
N PHE A 44 2.33 50.40 -7.31
CA PHE A 44 1.38 51.52 -7.35
C PHE A 44 1.93 52.77 -8.10
N SER A 45 3.26 52.88 -8.10
CA SER A 45 4.03 53.90 -8.85
C SER A 45 5.51 53.46 -8.94
N GLU A 46 6.34 54.27 -9.60
CA GLU A 46 7.77 54.04 -9.66
C GLU A 46 8.48 54.06 -8.29
N THR A 47 7.87 54.71 -7.31
CA THR A 47 8.41 54.90 -5.95
C THR A 47 7.55 54.30 -4.84
N LEU A 48 6.57 53.50 -5.14
CA LEU A 48 5.74 52.87 -4.13
C LEU A 48 5.29 51.47 -4.54
N THR A 49 5.69 50.49 -3.75
CA THR A 49 5.43 49.05 -3.96
C THR A 49 4.97 48.38 -2.66
N ALA A 50 4.36 47.21 -2.81
CA ALA A 50 4.07 46.26 -1.73
C ALA A 50 4.07 44.86 -2.30
N MET A 51 4.19 43.84 -1.43
CA MET A 51 3.94 42.46 -1.82
C MET A 51 2.44 42.20 -1.89
N GLY A 52 1.98 41.36 -2.81
CA GLY A 52 0.56 41.03 -2.94
C GLY A 52 0.32 39.86 -3.88
N THR A 53 -0.94 39.52 -4.02
CA THR A 53 -1.40 38.44 -4.92
C THR A 53 -2.32 39.01 -6.00
N ILE A 54 -2.35 38.36 -7.16
CA ILE A 54 -3.37 38.58 -8.18
C ILE A 54 -4.12 37.28 -8.45
N HIS A 55 -5.42 37.32 -8.42
CA HIS A 55 -6.30 36.19 -8.71
C HIS A 55 -7.53 36.67 -9.48
N ASP A 56 -7.82 36.01 -10.61
CA ASP A 56 -8.89 36.43 -11.52
C ASP A 56 -8.82 37.94 -11.90
N GLY A 57 -7.62 38.47 -12.03
CA GLY A 57 -7.39 39.89 -12.35
C GLY A 57 -7.59 40.86 -11.16
N VAL A 58 -7.82 40.34 -9.96
CA VAL A 58 -7.99 41.15 -8.73
C VAL A 58 -6.72 41.13 -7.91
N ILE A 59 -6.15 42.30 -7.63
CA ILE A 59 -4.96 42.46 -6.78
C ILE A 59 -5.40 42.52 -5.31
N SER A 60 -4.79 41.71 -4.46
CA SER A 60 -5.00 41.68 -3.01
C SER A 60 -3.67 41.87 -2.28
N ILE A 61 -3.72 42.66 -1.21
CA ILE A 61 -2.56 42.95 -0.35
C ILE A 61 -2.98 42.66 1.10
N GLU A 62 -2.11 41.95 1.82
CA GLU A 62 -2.39 41.61 3.23
C GLU A 62 -2.36 42.87 4.12
N ASP A 63 -3.17 42.89 5.17
CA ASP A 63 -3.33 44.03 6.06
C ASP A 63 -2.05 44.49 6.77
N ASP A 64 -1.13 43.54 7.02
CA ASP A 64 0.15 43.83 7.68
C ASP A 64 1.29 44.16 6.69
N GLU A 65 1.00 44.14 5.40
CA GLU A 65 2.02 44.43 4.38
C GLU A 65 2.39 45.92 4.43
N LEU A 66 3.70 46.19 4.33
CA LEU A 66 4.27 47.53 4.38
C LEU A 66 4.46 48.07 2.96
N LEU A 67 3.95 49.30 2.73
CA LEU A 67 4.21 50.02 1.49
C LEU A 67 5.57 50.70 1.61
N TYR A 68 6.46 50.46 0.64
CA TYR A 68 7.81 50.98 0.66
C TYR A 68 8.25 51.48 -0.70
N ASN A 69 9.28 52.36 -0.68
CA ASN A 69 9.97 52.76 -1.88
C ASN A 69 11.06 51.73 -2.19
N PRO A 70 11.01 51.07 -3.34
CA PRO A 70 11.97 50.02 -3.67
C PRO A 70 13.46 50.58 -3.78
N CYS A 71 13.61 51.90 -3.89
CA CYS A 71 14.94 52.53 -3.94
C CYS A 71 15.43 53.00 -2.57
N ILE A 72 14.64 52.78 -1.47
CA ILE A 72 15.04 53.25 -0.12
C ILE A 72 14.84 52.07 0.86
N GLY A 73 15.91 51.60 1.49
CA GLY A 73 15.90 50.52 2.45
C GLY A 73 15.03 50.80 3.68
N LYS A 74 14.70 49.75 4.45
CA LYS A 74 13.88 49.81 5.68
C LYS A 74 14.38 50.81 6.74
N ASN A 75 15.64 51.24 6.67
CA ASN A 75 16.29 52.18 7.58
C ASN A 75 16.43 53.59 7.00
N GLY A 76 15.85 53.90 5.84
CA GLY A 76 15.94 55.22 5.19
C GLY A 76 17.28 55.48 4.46
N GLU A 77 18.10 54.44 4.28
CA GLU A 77 19.30 54.49 3.47
C GLU A 77 18.98 54.08 2.03
N THR A 78 19.57 54.74 1.05
CA THR A 78 19.41 54.42 -0.37
C THR A 78 20.09 53.09 -0.65
N MET A 79 19.33 52.05 -0.95
CA MET A 79 19.86 50.75 -1.35
C MET A 79 20.23 50.76 -2.83
N CYS A 80 21.37 50.23 -3.16
CA CYS A 80 21.73 50.02 -4.56
C CYS A 80 20.96 48.78 -5.12
N GLN A 81 20.89 48.71 -6.45
CA GLN A 81 20.14 47.59 -7.11
C GLN A 81 20.71 46.22 -6.75
N GLU A 82 22.02 46.12 -6.44
CA GLU A 82 22.68 44.88 -6.01
C GLU A 82 22.18 44.44 -4.63
N GLU A 83 22.09 45.36 -3.65
CA GLU A 83 21.59 45.06 -2.31
C GLU A 83 20.09 44.66 -2.30
N LEU A 84 19.32 45.25 -3.23
CA LEU A 84 17.91 44.85 -3.45
C LEU A 84 17.83 43.42 -4.05
N ASN A 85 18.69 43.09 -5.00
CA ASN A 85 18.74 41.74 -5.59
C ASN A 85 19.17 40.70 -4.55
N ASP A 86 20.17 41.00 -3.71
CA ASP A 86 20.60 40.06 -2.65
C ASP A 86 19.49 39.80 -1.62
N LEU A 87 18.71 40.83 -1.23
CA LEU A 87 17.55 40.66 -0.35
C LEU A 87 16.42 39.83 -1.01
N PHE A 88 16.22 39.98 -2.30
CA PHE A 88 15.29 39.20 -3.09
C PHE A 88 15.73 37.75 -3.18
N ASP A 89 16.96 37.51 -3.48
CA ASP A 89 17.54 36.16 -3.58
C ASP A 89 17.41 35.43 -2.24
N GLU A 90 17.74 36.11 -1.11
CA GLU A 90 17.56 35.52 0.24
C GLU A 90 16.08 35.21 0.58
N TYR A 91 15.14 36.08 0.16
CA TYR A 91 13.71 35.84 0.36
C TYR A 91 13.21 34.67 -0.48
N VAL A 92 13.60 34.63 -1.76
CA VAL A 92 13.23 33.54 -2.68
C VAL A 92 13.81 32.20 -2.23
N GLU A 93 15.07 32.18 -1.75
CA GLU A 93 15.67 30.97 -1.19
C GLU A 93 14.90 30.47 0.02
N LYS A 94 14.54 31.34 0.98
CA LYS A 94 13.76 30.96 2.17
C LYS A 94 12.35 30.45 1.85
N GLU A 95 11.64 31.10 0.92
CA GLU A 95 10.32 30.63 0.48
C GLU A 95 10.42 29.32 -0.28
N THR A 96 11.45 29.15 -1.12
CA THR A 96 11.68 27.90 -1.85
C THR A 96 12.04 26.76 -0.90
N GLU A 97 12.87 27.00 0.10
CA GLU A 97 13.20 26.03 1.14
C GLU A 97 11.97 25.65 1.94
N ASN A 98 11.13 26.59 2.37
CA ASN A 98 9.92 26.35 3.12
C ASN A 98 8.89 25.55 2.31
N ASN A 99 8.69 25.92 1.04
CA ASN A 99 7.80 25.19 0.14
C ASN A 99 8.31 23.78 -0.16
N ASN A 100 9.60 23.60 -0.33
CA ASN A 100 10.22 22.29 -0.50
C ASN A 100 10.04 21.41 0.75
N ASP A 101 10.18 21.97 1.95
CA ASP A 101 9.96 21.25 3.21
C ASP A 101 8.50 20.84 3.37
N ILE A 102 7.55 21.70 3.03
CA ILE A 102 6.11 21.39 3.03
C ILE A 102 5.80 20.29 2.03
N PHE A 103 6.30 20.39 0.79
CA PHE A 103 6.10 19.38 -0.24
C PHE A 103 6.75 18.05 0.16
N LEU A 104 7.93 18.06 0.72
CA LEU A 104 8.61 16.87 1.23
C LEU A 104 7.81 16.19 2.35
N LYS A 105 7.26 16.96 3.29
CA LYS A 105 6.38 16.43 4.35
C LYS A 105 5.11 15.80 3.76
N TYR A 106 4.51 16.43 2.75
CA TYR A 106 3.37 15.90 2.02
C TYR A 106 3.73 14.57 1.34
N GLU A 107 4.80 14.53 0.55
CA GLU A 107 5.31 13.33 -0.10
C GLU A 107 5.56 12.19 0.89
N MET A 108 6.25 12.48 2.00
CA MET A 108 6.53 11.50 3.04
C MET A 108 5.25 10.98 3.70
N SER A 109 4.20 11.79 3.82
CA SER A 109 2.93 11.35 4.41
C SER A 109 2.26 10.24 3.59
N PHE A 110 2.42 10.22 2.29
CA PHE A 110 1.93 9.15 1.40
C PHE A 110 2.89 7.96 1.34
N LYS A 111 4.18 8.21 1.15
CA LYS A 111 5.20 7.16 1.02
C LYS A 111 5.34 6.28 2.26
N LYS A 112 5.03 6.81 3.45
CA LYS A 112 5.00 6.05 4.71
C LYS A 112 3.76 5.17 4.88
N ARG A 113 2.72 5.38 4.08
CA ARG A 113 1.51 4.56 4.15
C ARG A 113 1.80 3.13 3.68
N PRO A 114 1.10 2.12 4.23
CA PRO A 114 1.39 0.74 3.89
C PRO A 114 0.91 0.36 2.48
N HIS A 115 1.62 -0.59 1.90
CA HIS A 115 1.13 -1.44 0.84
C HIS A 115 0.54 -2.70 1.49
N VAL A 116 -0.72 -2.99 1.22
CA VAL A 116 -1.39 -4.20 1.69
C VAL A 116 -1.52 -5.19 0.55
N VAL A 117 -1.15 -6.45 0.78
CA VAL A 117 -1.29 -7.52 -0.19
C VAL A 117 -2.23 -8.58 0.34
N LEU A 118 -3.27 -8.92 -0.43
CA LEU A 118 -4.20 -10.02 -0.15
C LEU A 118 -3.87 -11.22 -1.05
N LEU A 119 -3.62 -12.38 -0.44
CA LEU A 119 -3.29 -13.60 -1.15
C LEU A 119 -4.43 -14.61 -1.08
N GLY A 120 -4.84 -15.11 -2.23
CA GLY A 120 -5.70 -16.27 -2.36
C GLY A 120 -4.96 -17.49 -2.94
N ALA A 121 -5.69 -18.57 -3.19
CA ALA A 121 -5.13 -19.84 -3.66
C ALA A 121 -4.32 -19.73 -4.96
N GLY A 122 -4.71 -18.83 -5.86
CA GLY A 122 -3.99 -18.57 -7.11
C GLY A 122 -2.55 -18.12 -6.89
N ALA A 123 -2.25 -17.38 -5.81
CA ALA A 123 -0.90 -16.96 -5.48
C ALA A 123 0.01 -18.15 -5.10
N SER A 124 -0.51 -19.11 -4.31
CA SER A 124 0.23 -20.35 -3.99
C SER A 124 0.46 -21.21 -5.24
N VAL A 125 -0.53 -21.31 -6.12
CA VAL A 125 -0.38 -22.03 -7.41
C VAL A 125 0.69 -21.37 -8.28
N ALA A 126 0.69 -20.04 -8.39
CA ALA A 126 1.70 -19.28 -9.14
C ALA A 126 3.11 -19.42 -8.54
N THR A 127 3.21 -19.62 -7.22
CA THR A 127 4.48 -19.80 -6.51
C THR A 127 5.15 -21.13 -6.84
N ILE A 128 4.40 -22.21 -7.04
CA ILE A 128 4.90 -23.55 -7.40
C ILE A 128 4.26 -24.09 -8.69
N PRO A 129 4.42 -23.42 -9.83
CA PRO A 129 3.72 -23.76 -11.08
C PRO A 129 4.08 -25.15 -11.64
N ARG A 130 5.25 -25.66 -11.29
CA ARG A 130 5.73 -27.02 -11.66
C ARG A 130 5.49 -28.05 -10.57
N GLY A 131 4.91 -27.65 -9.44
CA GLY A 131 4.80 -28.41 -8.19
C GLY A 131 5.81 -27.93 -7.15
N ASP A 132 5.65 -28.43 -5.94
CA ASP A 132 6.57 -28.19 -4.83
C ASP A 132 7.90 -28.96 -5.03
N LYS A 133 8.79 -28.94 -4.04
CA LYS A 133 10.08 -29.64 -4.06
C LYS A 133 9.95 -31.13 -4.43
N ASN A 134 8.82 -31.76 -4.07
CA ASN A 134 8.52 -33.17 -4.32
C ASN A 134 7.64 -33.37 -5.58
N GLY A 135 7.37 -32.33 -6.36
CA GLY A 135 6.51 -32.35 -7.54
C GLY A 135 4.99 -32.35 -7.22
N LYS A 136 4.60 -32.15 -5.95
CA LYS A 136 3.21 -32.08 -5.52
C LYS A 136 2.59 -30.74 -5.94
N ARG A 137 1.43 -30.78 -6.57
CA ARG A 137 0.70 -29.58 -7.03
C ARG A 137 -0.46 -29.27 -6.12
N ILE A 138 -0.69 -27.97 -5.86
CA ILE A 138 -1.91 -27.51 -5.16
C ILE A 138 -3.11 -27.85 -6.02
N SER A 139 -4.14 -28.39 -5.37
CA SER A 139 -5.39 -28.76 -6.00
C SER A 139 -6.38 -27.60 -5.94
N ALA A 140 -7.16 -27.45 -7.02
CA ALA A 140 -8.39 -26.68 -6.94
C ALA A 140 -9.39 -27.34 -5.98
N MET A 141 -10.38 -26.60 -5.49
CA MET A 141 -11.43 -27.13 -4.59
C MET A 141 -12.32 -28.18 -5.28
N LYS A 142 -12.46 -28.05 -6.61
CA LYS A 142 -13.12 -29.05 -7.44
C LYS A 142 -12.25 -30.30 -7.57
N GLY A 143 -12.81 -31.48 -7.32
CA GLY A 143 -12.09 -32.77 -7.35
C GLY A 143 -11.12 -32.97 -6.18
N PHE A 144 -11.13 -32.08 -5.17
CA PHE A 144 -10.18 -32.18 -4.05
C PHE A 144 -10.48 -33.39 -3.13
N ILE A 145 -11.74 -33.78 -2.99
CA ILE A 145 -12.16 -34.96 -2.21
C ILE A 145 -11.46 -36.25 -2.69
N GLU A 146 -11.35 -36.43 -4.00
CA GLU A 146 -10.64 -37.59 -4.59
C GLU A 146 -9.16 -37.57 -4.21
N LYS A 147 -8.49 -36.41 -4.32
CA LYS A 147 -7.08 -36.24 -3.94
C LYS A 147 -6.81 -36.50 -2.46
N LEU A 148 -7.78 -36.22 -1.60
CA LEU A 148 -7.71 -36.55 -0.17
C LEU A 148 -7.97 -38.03 0.13
N GLY A 149 -8.30 -38.83 -0.88
CA GLY A 149 -8.68 -40.25 -0.70
C GLY A 149 -9.99 -40.43 0.06
N MET A 150 -10.91 -39.46 -0.03
CA MET A 150 -12.16 -39.42 0.74
C MET A 150 -13.37 -39.86 -0.09
N SER A 151 -13.23 -40.14 -1.39
CA SER A 151 -14.38 -40.45 -2.28
C SER A 151 -15.27 -41.56 -1.79
N SER A 152 -14.68 -42.68 -1.33
CA SER A 152 -15.49 -43.82 -0.81
C SER A 152 -16.22 -43.50 0.49
N ILE A 153 -15.61 -42.68 1.34
CA ILE A 153 -16.19 -42.24 2.62
C ILE A 153 -17.34 -41.27 2.34
N ILE A 154 -17.13 -40.29 1.48
CA ILE A 154 -18.16 -39.31 1.09
C ILE A 154 -19.31 -40.00 0.37
N SER A 155 -19.04 -40.97 -0.53
CA SER A 155 -20.09 -41.73 -1.19
C SER A 155 -20.92 -42.62 -0.25
N SER A 156 -20.39 -42.96 0.93
CA SER A 156 -21.14 -43.70 1.97
C SER A 156 -22.12 -42.81 2.75
N ILE A 157 -22.01 -41.51 2.62
CA ILE A 157 -22.90 -40.51 3.20
C ILE A 157 -23.91 -40.13 2.12
N SER A 158 -25.20 -40.26 2.38
CA SER A 158 -26.21 -39.79 1.43
C SER A 158 -26.30 -38.26 1.46
N LEU A 159 -25.36 -37.58 0.75
CA LEU A 159 -25.40 -36.14 0.57
C LEU A 159 -26.51 -35.75 -0.42
N VAL A 160 -27.07 -34.56 -0.24
CA VAL A 160 -28.07 -33.97 -1.15
C VAL A 160 -27.36 -33.28 -2.32
N THR A 161 -26.19 -32.73 -2.06
CA THR A 161 -25.39 -32.10 -3.12
C THR A 161 -24.77 -33.11 -4.07
N ASP A 162 -24.92 -32.88 -5.38
CA ASP A 162 -24.22 -33.61 -6.45
C ASP A 162 -22.89 -32.97 -6.81
N SER A 163 -22.47 -31.93 -6.10
CA SER A 163 -21.24 -31.19 -6.38
C SER A 163 -20.00 -32.00 -6.04
N ASP A 164 -18.95 -31.88 -6.88
CA ASP A 164 -17.58 -32.38 -6.61
C ASP A 164 -16.67 -31.33 -5.95
N ASN A 165 -17.24 -30.19 -5.60
CA ASN A 165 -16.52 -29.08 -4.93
C ASN A 165 -16.47 -29.31 -3.41
N LEU A 166 -15.27 -29.24 -2.83
CA LEU A 166 -15.09 -29.36 -1.38
C LEU A 166 -15.98 -28.40 -0.58
N GLU A 167 -16.18 -27.17 -1.05
CA GLU A 167 -16.96 -26.17 -0.31
C GLU A 167 -18.40 -26.59 -0.12
N ASP A 168 -19.05 -27.09 -1.18
CA ASP A 168 -20.44 -27.54 -1.14
C ASP A 168 -20.58 -28.77 -0.26
N ILE A 169 -19.69 -29.76 -0.43
CA ILE A 169 -19.67 -31.01 0.35
C ILE A 169 -19.45 -30.73 1.83
N TYR A 170 -18.44 -29.90 2.15
CA TYR A 170 -18.12 -29.57 3.54
C TYR A 170 -19.26 -28.80 4.22
N MET A 171 -19.88 -27.86 3.50
CA MET A 171 -21.01 -27.07 4.01
C MET A 171 -22.20 -27.98 4.40
N GLU A 172 -22.59 -28.93 3.52
CA GLU A 172 -23.64 -29.87 3.83
C GLU A 172 -23.28 -30.77 5.02
N MET A 173 -22.04 -31.29 5.07
CA MET A 173 -21.56 -32.10 6.20
C MET A 173 -21.52 -31.30 7.51
N TYR A 174 -21.28 -30.00 7.46
CA TYR A 174 -21.26 -29.15 8.64
C TYR A 174 -22.64 -28.91 9.23
N GLU A 175 -23.66 -28.82 8.38
CA GLU A 175 -25.06 -28.64 8.78
C GLU A 175 -25.70 -29.93 9.34
N ARG A 176 -24.99 -31.07 9.27
CA ARG A 176 -25.52 -32.41 9.65
C ARG A 176 -24.77 -33.02 10.82
N ASP A 177 -25.49 -33.43 11.85
CA ASP A 177 -24.92 -34.08 13.04
C ASP A 177 -24.43 -35.51 12.76
N ASP A 178 -25.04 -36.22 11.82
CA ASP A 178 -24.72 -37.61 11.48
C ASP A 178 -23.39 -37.74 10.70
N CYS A 179 -22.81 -36.62 10.25
CA CYS A 179 -21.54 -36.58 9.50
C CYS A 179 -20.33 -36.18 10.34
N ASN A 180 -20.46 -35.96 11.63
CA ASN A 180 -19.41 -35.43 12.50
C ASN A 180 -18.08 -36.20 12.47
N GLN A 181 -18.12 -37.53 12.40
CA GLN A 181 -16.90 -38.35 12.34
C GLN A 181 -16.21 -38.23 10.99
N GLN A 182 -16.93 -38.26 9.91
CA GLN A 182 -16.43 -38.15 8.55
C GLN A 182 -15.90 -36.75 8.31
N ARG A 183 -16.56 -35.69 8.84
CA ARG A 183 -16.10 -34.33 8.80
C ARG A 183 -14.74 -34.16 9.51
N LYS A 184 -14.59 -34.67 10.72
CA LYS A 184 -13.28 -34.64 11.43
C LYS A 184 -12.18 -35.33 10.66
N LEU A 185 -12.47 -36.48 10.06
CA LEU A 185 -11.52 -37.20 9.23
C LEU A 185 -11.13 -36.37 7.97
N LEU A 186 -12.11 -35.70 7.36
CA LEU A 186 -11.85 -34.78 6.23
C LEU A 186 -10.95 -33.62 6.64
N GLU A 187 -11.23 -33.00 7.78
CA GLU A 187 -10.42 -31.93 8.35
C GLU A 187 -8.96 -32.38 8.61
N GLU A 188 -8.75 -33.55 9.19
CA GLU A 188 -7.43 -34.15 9.39
C GLU A 188 -6.71 -34.41 8.06
N ARG A 189 -7.41 -34.90 7.04
CA ARG A 189 -6.85 -35.11 5.70
C ARG A 189 -6.45 -33.81 5.02
N ILE A 190 -7.24 -32.76 5.18
CA ILE A 190 -6.93 -31.42 4.66
C ILE A 190 -5.66 -30.88 5.33
N VAL A 191 -5.58 -30.94 6.66
CA VAL A 191 -4.39 -30.49 7.39
C VAL A 191 -3.13 -31.25 6.92
N ASN A 192 -3.19 -32.58 6.85
CA ASN A 192 -2.09 -33.41 6.41
C ASN A 192 -1.69 -33.10 4.96
N TYR A 193 -2.68 -32.93 4.06
CA TYR A 193 -2.42 -32.60 2.67
C TYR A 193 -1.64 -31.30 2.52
N PHE A 194 -2.04 -30.23 3.24
CA PHE A 194 -1.34 -28.92 3.16
C PHE A 194 -0.01 -28.92 3.92
N SER A 195 0.09 -29.62 5.04
CA SER A 195 1.32 -29.66 5.84
C SER A 195 2.52 -30.26 5.11
N ASP A 196 2.29 -31.10 4.09
CA ASP A 196 3.33 -31.77 3.34
C ASP A 196 3.97 -30.92 2.23
N PHE A 197 3.49 -29.70 1.97
CA PHE A 197 4.06 -28.85 0.93
C PHE A 197 5.41 -28.27 1.35
N GLU A 198 6.39 -28.36 0.45
CA GLU A 198 7.72 -27.77 0.60
C GLU A 198 8.07 -26.89 -0.61
N LEU A 199 8.60 -25.70 -0.36
CA LEU A 199 9.11 -24.85 -1.44
C LEU A 199 10.29 -25.51 -2.15
N PRO A 200 10.43 -25.35 -3.48
CA PRO A 200 11.67 -25.71 -4.20
C PRO A 200 12.86 -24.90 -3.64
N ASP A 201 14.07 -25.40 -3.88
CA ASP A 201 15.29 -24.76 -3.35
C ASP A 201 15.57 -23.40 -4.03
N GLU A 202 15.14 -23.21 -5.27
CA GLU A 202 15.22 -21.96 -6.00
C GLU A 202 14.23 -20.91 -5.45
N PRO A 203 14.51 -19.60 -5.66
CA PRO A 203 13.57 -18.54 -5.31
C PRO A 203 12.23 -18.70 -6.01
N THR A 204 11.18 -18.37 -5.31
CA THR A 204 9.81 -18.40 -5.80
C THR A 204 9.19 -17.01 -5.82
N ILE A 205 8.00 -16.89 -6.42
CA ILE A 205 7.22 -15.64 -6.37
C ILE A 205 6.98 -15.18 -4.94
N TYR A 206 6.77 -16.10 -3.97
CA TYR A 206 6.59 -15.69 -2.57
C TYR A 206 7.86 -15.10 -1.95
N ASP A 207 9.05 -15.58 -2.31
CA ASP A 207 10.30 -14.96 -1.86
C ASP A 207 10.43 -13.53 -2.41
N MET A 208 10.18 -13.34 -3.71
CA MET A 208 10.24 -12.04 -4.36
C MET A 208 9.17 -11.09 -3.85
N LEU A 209 7.95 -11.56 -3.62
CA LEU A 209 6.84 -10.78 -3.05
C LEU A 209 7.17 -10.28 -1.64
N ILE A 210 7.68 -11.15 -0.77
CA ILE A 210 8.09 -10.77 0.59
C ILE A 210 9.21 -9.73 0.54
N LEU A 211 10.21 -9.94 -0.33
CA LEU A 211 11.32 -9.02 -0.53
C LEU A 211 10.93 -7.72 -1.24
N SER A 212 9.76 -7.66 -1.87
CA SER A 212 9.22 -6.43 -2.47
C SER A 212 8.62 -5.45 -1.45
N LEU A 213 8.45 -5.88 -0.22
CA LEU A 213 7.78 -5.14 0.84
C LEU A 213 8.70 -4.92 2.04
N THR A 214 8.30 -4.00 2.94
CA THR A 214 9.06 -3.62 4.13
C THR A 214 8.20 -3.77 5.39
N LYS A 215 8.78 -3.54 6.57
CA LYS A 215 8.09 -3.64 7.87
C LYS A 215 6.83 -2.76 8.01
N LYS A 216 6.67 -1.73 7.15
CA LYS A 216 5.46 -0.88 7.13
C LYS A 216 4.28 -1.56 6.44
N ASP A 217 4.52 -2.62 5.66
CA ASP A 217 3.58 -3.27 4.78
C ASP A 217 2.99 -4.54 5.41
N LEU A 218 1.88 -5.03 4.85
CA LEU A 218 1.19 -6.23 5.31
C LEU A 218 0.91 -7.19 4.16
N ILE A 219 1.21 -8.46 4.37
CA ILE A 219 0.70 -9.56 3.56
C ILE A 219 -0.36 -10.31 4.37
N ALA A 220 -1.60 -10.30 3.90
CA ALA A 220 -2.70 -11.06 4.48
C ALA A 220 -3.10 -12.20 3.53
N THR A 221 -3.22 -13.41 4.06
CA THR A 221 -3.49 -14.61 3.24
C THR A 221 -4.70 -15.38 3.73
N PHE A 222 -5.49 -15.87 2.76
CA PHE A 222 -6.56 -16.86 2.99
C PHE A 222 -6.05 -18.29 2.89
N ASN A 223 -4.77 -18.48 2.48
CA ASN A 223 -4.21 -19.80 2.15
C ASN A 223 -3.82 -20.58 3.40
N TRP A 224 -4.12 -21.87 3.38
CA TRP A 224 -3.81 -22.81 4.46
C TRP A 224 -2.40 -23.38 4.40
N ASP A 225 -1.78 -23.38 3.19
CA ASP A 225 -0.48 -24.00 2.92
C ASP A 225 0.69 -23.27 3.62
N PRO A 226 1.81 -23.97 3.85
CA PRO A 226 2.96 -23.42 4.58
C PRO A 226 3.90 -22.56 3.73
N LEU A 227 3.65 -22.43 2.42
CA LEU A 227 4.62 -21.89 1.46
C LEU A 227 5.03 -20.44 1.78
N LEU A 228 4.07 -19.60 2.18
CA LEU A 228 4.36 -18.21 2.56
C LEU A 228 5.28 -18.13 3.80
N VAL A 229 5.04 -18.99 4.80
CA VAL A 229 5.85 -19.05 6.03
C VAL A 229 7.27 -19.52 5.72
N GLN A 230 7.39 -20.53 4.84
CA GLN A 230 8.69 -21.05 4.39
C GLN A 230 9.48 -19.98 3.62
N ALA A 231 8.84 -19.27 2.69
CA ALA A 231 9.46 -18.17 1.96
C ALA A 231 9.89 -17.04 2.92
N TYR A 232 9.04 -16.68 3.88
CA TYR A 232 9.37 -15.66 4.87
C TYR A 232 10.65 -16.04 5.66
N SER A 233 10.73 -17.28 6.12
CA SER A 233 11.91 -17.78 6.82
C SER A 233 13.19 -17.71 5.97
N ARG A 234 13.10 -17.92 4.64
CA ARG A 234 14.24 -17.77 3.72
C ARG A 234 14.65 -16.30 3.57
N CYS A 235 13.67 -15.40 3.45
CA CYS A 235 13.90 -13.98 3.28
C CYS A 235 14.55 -13.32 4.50
N THR A 236 14.32 -13.83 5.73
CA THR A 236 15.01 -13.34 6.94
C THR A 236 16.53 -13.48 6.88
N LYS A 237 17.08 -14.36 6.03
CA LYS A 237 18.53 -14.49 5.79
C LYS A 237 19.08 -13.35 4.92
N ILE A 238 18.21 -12.60 4.23
CA ILE A 238 18.59 -11.48 3.36
C ILE A 238 18.40 -10.15 4.11
N THR A 239 17.24 -9.95 4.73
CA THR A 239 16.93 -8.75 5.50
C THR A 239 15.92 -9.03 6.60
N ASN A 240 15.97 -8.24 7.69
CA ASN A 240 14.95 -8.25 8.75
C ASN A 240 13.86 -7.17 8.54
N ASN A 241 14.02 -6.30 7.52
CA ASN A 241 13.01 -5.31 7.16
C ASN A 241 11.99 -5.95 6.20
N LEU A 242 11.13 -6.81 6.73
CA LEU A 242 10.13 -7.60 6.02
C LEU A 242 8.71 -7.21 6.46
N PRO A 243 7.69 -7.45 5.61
CA PRO A 243 6.29 -7.12 5.91
C PRO A 243 5.74 -7.92 7.09
N GLN A 244 4.67 -7.41 7.69
CA GLN A 244 3.88 -8.17 8.64
C GLN A 244 3.07 -9.25 7.91
N LEU A 245 2.75 -10.36 8.59
CA LEU A 245 1.91 -11.43 8.06
C LEU A 245 0.61 -11.54 8.85
N ALA A 246 -0.50 -11.79 8.17
CA ALA A 246 -1.80 -12.10 8.75
C ALA A 246 -2.42 -13.33 8.06
N PHE A 247 -2.83 -14.33 8.85
CA PHE A 247 -3.42 -15.56 8.35
C PHE A 247 -4.91 -15.58 8.65
N LEU A 248 -5.71 -15.15 7.68
CA LEU A 248 -7.14 -14.83 7.86
C LEU A 248 -8.02 -16.07 8.05
N HIS A 249 -7.64 -17.18 7.47
CA HIS A 249 -8.32 -18.47 7.56
C HIS A 249 -7.49 -19.55 8.29
N GLY A 250 -6.50 -19.13 9.07
CA GLY A 250 -5.55 -20.06 9.66
C GLY A 250 -4.46 -20.51 8.70
N ASN A 251 -3.50 -21.30 9.18
CA ASN A 251 -2.40 -21.83 8.38
C ASN A 251 -1.79 -23.04 9.08
N VAL A 252 -1.43 -24.09 8.33
CA VAL A 252 -0.90 -25.34 8.90
C VAL A 252 0.49 -25.19 9.51
N ALA A 253 1.27 -24.17 9.12
CA ALA A 253 2.61 -23.93 9.62
C ALA A 253 2.68 -22.94 10.79
N VAL A 254 1.53 -22.41 11.23
CA VAL A 254 1.49 -21.37 12.26
C VAL A 254 0.85 -21.89 13.54
N ALA A 255 1.52 -21.61 14.64
CA ALA A 255 1.04 -21.91 15.98
C ALA A 255 1.16 -20.69 16.90
N THR A 256 0.39 -20.65 17.96
CA THR A 256 0.36 -19.53 18.89
C THR A 256 0.35 -19.98 20.33
N CYS A 257 0.87 -19.15 21.22
CA CYS A 257 0.59 -19.18 22.64
C CYS A 257 -0.57 -18.23 22.92
N GLU A 258 -1.75 -18.75 23.17
CA GLU A 258 -2.95 -17.93 23.46
C GLU A 258 -2.76 -17.01 24.65
N LYS A 259 -1.98 -17.46 25.67
CA LYS A 259 -1.73 -16.67 26.87
C LYS A 259 -0.83 -15.44 26.59
N ASP A 260 0.22 -15.65 25.80
CA ASP A 260 1.28 -14.63 25.61
C ASP A 260 1.22 -13.98 24.23
N MET A 261 0.27 -14.39 23.38
CA MET A 261 0.07 -13.93 21.98
C MET A 261 1.36 -14.00 21.16
N ILE A 262 2.15 -15.06 21.36
CA ILE A 262 3.40 -15.30 20.63
C ILE A 262 3.13 -16.26 19.50
N LEU A 263 3.62 -15.93 18.33
CA LEU A 263 3.60 -16.73 17.12
C LEU A 263 4.87 -17.53 16.94
N GLY A 264 4.73 -18.70 16.34
CA GLY A 264 5.83 -19.57 15.95
C GLY A 264 5.34 -20.76 15.15
N SER A 265 6.20 -21.77 15.05
CA SER A 265 5.86 -23.05 14.42
C SER A 265 5.08 -23.97 15.40
N PRO A 266 4.27 -24.93 14.93
CA PRO A 266 3.64 -25.96 15.76
C PRO A 266 4.61 -26.80 16.58
N TYR A 267 5.90 -26.73 16.30
CA TYR A 267 6.98 -27.46 17.01
C TYR A 267 7.68 -26.63 18.06
N ASP A 268 7.42 -25.32 18.10
CA ASP A 268 8.10 -24.38 19.02
C ASP A 268 7.46 -24.38 20.42
N TYR A 269 8.22 -23.83 21.36
CA TYR A 269 7.76 -23.54 22.72
C TYR A 269 7.69 -22.04 22.95
N CYS A 270 6.68 -21.63 23.69
CA CYS A 270 6.54 -20.21 24.10
C CYS A 270 7.73 -19.78 24.96
N PRO A 271 8.51 -18.77 24.56
CA PRO A 271 9.67 -18.31 25.33
C PRO A 271 9.31 -17.66 26.66
N LYS A 272 8.02 -17.28 26.88
CA LYS A 272 7.54 -16.68 28.12
C LYS A 272 7.03 -17.71 29.10
N CYS A 273 6.16 -18.62 28.69
CA CYS A 273 5.51 -19.58 29.59
C CYS A 273 6.04 -21.02 29.47
N GLY A 274 6.92 -21.31 28.51
CA GLY A 274 7.50 -22.63 28.28
C GLY A 274 6.55 -23.71 27.73
N LYS A 275 5.28 -23.38 27.46
CA LYS A 275 4.34 -24.33 26.87
C LYS A 275 4.58 -24.44 25.36
N ARG A 276 4.33 -25.64 24.82
CA ARG A 276 4.32 -25.84 23.36
C ARG A 276 3.26 -24.96 22.73
N LEU A 277 3.56 -24.36 21.60
CA LEU A 277 2.60 -23.57 20.82
C LEU A 277 1.52 -24.47 20.25
N SER A 278 0.30 -23.99 20.26
CA SER A 278 -0.87 -24.70 19.70
C SER A 278 -1.10 -24.22 18.29
N GLY A 279 -1.28 -25.16 17.33
CA GLY A 279 -1.64 -24.82 15.96
C GLY A 279 -2.92 -23.97 15.91
N ILE A 280 -2.95 -22.96 15.05
CA ILE A 280 -4.16 -22.18 14.82
C ILE A 280 -5.15 -23.01 13.99
N PRO A 281 -6.46 -22.98 14.30
CA PRO A 281 -7.45 -23.73 13.56
C PRO A 281 -7.56 -23.19 12.12
N LEU A 282 -7.82 -24.10 11.17
CA LEU A 282 -8.23 -23.70 9.83
C LEU A 282 -9.71 -23.29 9.85
N LEU A 283 -10.05 -22.20 9.14
CA LEU A 283 -11.44 -21.83 8.88
C LEU A 283 -11.90 -22.48 7.58
N TYR A 284 -12.76 -23.47 7.74
CA TYR A 284 -13.33 -24.21 6.62
C TYR A 284 -14.47 -23.42 5.93
N PRO A 285 -14.84 -23.78 4.69
CA PRO A 285 -15.86 -23.08 3.92
C PRO A 285 -17.27 -23.36 4.46
N ILE A 286 -17.76 -22.50 5.34
CA ILE A 286 -19.12 -22.49 5.87
C ILE A 286 -19.76 -21.13 5.63
N ARG A 287 -21.12 -21.08 5.57
CA ARG A 287 -21.86 -19.84 5.24
C ARG A 287 -21.58 -18.70 6.21
N GLU A 288 -21.54 -19.01 7.51
CA GLU A 288 -21.29 -18.02 8.55
C GLU A 288 -20.00 -18.36 9.30
N LYS A 289 -18.88 -17.85 8.78
CA LYS A 289 -17.57 -18.00 9.44
C LYS A 289 -17.51 -17.08 10.66
N ASN A 290 -17.27 -17.65 11.83
CA ASN A 290 -17.03 -16.87 13.03
C ASN A 290 -15.54 -16.56 13.18
N TYR A 291 -15.15 -15.38 12.73
CA TYR A 291 -13.76 -14.89 12.80
C TYR A 291 -13.32 -14.52 14.23
N GLU A 292 -14.25 -14.47 15.19
CA GLU A 292 -13.97 -14.09 16.57
C GLU A 292 -13.68 -15.29 17.49
N ASN A 293 -14.00 -16.50 17.08
CA ASN A 293 -13.86 -17.71 17.91
C ASN A 293 -12.40 -18.02 18.27
N ASN A 294 -11.44 -17.65 17.45
CA ASN A 294 -10.03 -17.81 17.75
C ASN A 294 -9.36 -16.46 17.93
N PRO A 295 -8.70 -16.17 19.07
CA PRO A 295 -8.10 -14.86 19.34
C PRO A 295 -7.07 -14.44 18.31
N TYR A 296 -6.32 -15.38 17.73
CA TYR A 296 -5.32 -15.06 16.72
C TYR A 296 -5.97 -14.70 15.37
N ILE A 297 -6.99 -15.43 14.95
CA ILE A 297 -7.72 -15.09 13.71
C ILE A 297 -8.40 -13.73 13.86
N ALA A 298 -9.06 -13.49 15.00
CA ALA A 298 -9.63 -12.18 15.31
C ALA A 298 -8.60 -11.05 15.28
N PHE A 299 -7.40 -11.30 15.82
CA PHE A 299 -6.29 -10.36 15.75
C PHE A 299 -5.83 -10.12 14.30
N SER A 300 -5.69 -11.17 13.49
CA SER A 300 -5.30 -11.06 12.06
C SER A 300 -6.28 -10.21 11.27
N TRP A 301 -7.58 -10.36 11.49
CA TRP A 301 -8.62 -9.53 10.86
C TRP A 301 -8.61 -8.08 11.33
N LYS A 302 -8.38 -7.84 12.62
CA LYS A 302 -8.20 -6.47 13.14
C LYS A 302 -6.95 -5.80 12.58
N GLN A 303 -5.86 -6.56 12.49
CA GLN A 303 -4.62 -6.08 11.88
C GLN A 303 -4.86 -5.70 10.41
N LEU A 304 -5.48 -6.58 9.62
CA LEU A 304 -5.81 -6.28 8.22
C LEU A 304 -6.67 -5.04 8.09
N SER A 305 -7.74 -4.91 8.89
CA SER A 305 -8.62 -3.74 8.86
C SER A 305 -7.84 -2.45 9.14
N HIS A 306 -6.98 -2.44 10.17
CA HIS A 306 -6.16 -1.29 10.52
C HIS A 306 -5.17 -0.90 9.41
N TYR A 307 -4.56 -1.90 8.75
CA TYR A 307 -3.65 -1.63 7.63
C TYR A 307 -4.40 -1.15 6.39
N LEU A 308 -5.57 -1.74 6.07
CA LEU A 308 -6.41 -1.31 4.93
C LEU A 308 -6.89 0.13 5.08
N GLU A 309 -7.31 0.55 6.29
CA GLU A 309 -7.71 1.92 6.56
C GLU A 309 -6.61 2.94 6.22
N LYS A 310 -5.35 2.55 6.33
CA LYS A 310 -4.19 3.41 6.09
C LYS A 310 -3.50 3.14 4.75
N ALA A 311 -3.85 2.07 4.07
CA ALA A 311 -3.15 1.64 2.87
C ALA A 311 -3.13 2.73 1.79
N TYR A 312 -2.00 2.87 1.13
CA TYR A 312 -1.86 3.68 -0.07
C TYR A 312 -2.04 2.83 -1.33
N ARG A 313 -1.59 1.57 -1.27
CA ARG A 313 -1.78 0.58 -2.32
C ARG A 313 -2.36 -0.72 -1.74
N LEU A 314 -3.28 -1.34 -2.48
CA LEU A 314 -3.80 -2.66 -2.22
C LEU A 314 -3.53 -3.55 -3.43
N THR A 315 -2.78 -4.64 -3.25
CA THR A 315 -2.64 -5.67 -4.28
C THR A 315 -3.42 -6.92 -3.88
N ILE A 316 -4.23 -7.43 -4.81
CA ILE A 316 -4.99 -8.67 -4.66
C ILE A 316 -4.37 -9.70 -5.59
N PHE A 317 -3.82 -10.77 -5.06
CA PHE A 317 -3.14 -11.77 -5.85
C PHE A 317 -3.78 -13.15 -5.73
N GLY A 318 -4.38 -13.61 -6.83
CA GLY A 318 -4.94 -14.94 -6.95
C GLY A 318 -6.11 -15.24 -6.00
N TYR A 319 -6.88 -14.22 -5.60
CA TYR A 319 -8.06 -14.36 -4.78
C TYR A 319 -9.30 -13.99 -5.60
N SER A 320 -10.17 -14.95 -5.81
CA SER A 320 -11.32 -14.81 -6.71
C SER A 320 -12.56 -14.19 -6.05
N ALA A 321 -12.50 -13.86 -4.76
CA ALA A 321 -13.63 -13.37 -3.97
C ALA A 321 -14.88 -14.28 -4.08
N PRO A 322 -14.77 -15.55 -3.72
CA PRO A 322 -15.88 -16.49 -3.90
C PRO A 322 -17.10 -16.06 -3.08
N LYS A 323 -18.30 -16.40 -3.57
CA LYS A 323 -19.56 -16.04 -2.88
C LYS A 323 -19.66 -16.60 -1.45
N SER A 324 -18.96 -17.70 -1.16
CA SER A 324 -18.82 -18.29 0.18
C SER A 324 -18.07 -17.38 1.17
N ASP A 325 -17.31 -16.40 0.69
CA ASP A 325 -16.53 -15.45 1.51
C ASP A 325 -17.16 -14.05 1.60
N LYS A 326 -18.48 -13.96 1.43
CA LYS A 326 -19.18 -12.66 1.45
C LYS A 326 -18.87 -11.84 2.72
N ALA A 327 -18.85 -12.47 3.89
CA ALA A 327 -18.54 -11.78 5.14
C ALA A 327 -17.11 -11.20 5.13
N ALA A 328 -16.13 -11.91 4.56
CA ALA A 328 -14.79 -11.41 4.37
C ALA A 328 -14.77 -10.20 3.43
N ILE A 329 -15.47 -10.27 2.30
CA ILE A 329 -15.56 -9.17 1.32
C ILE A 329 -16.21 -7.94 1.96
N ASP A 330 -17.27 -8.10 2.74
CA ASP A 330 -17.93 -7.00 3.44
C ASP A 330 -17.00 -6.33 4.48
N MET A 331 -16.19 -7.13 5.19
CA MET A 331 -15.17 -6.61 6.11
C MET A 331 -14.07 -5.85 5.37
N LEU A 332 -13.60 -6.38 4.25
CA LEU A 332 -12.59 -5.71 3.40
C LEU A 332 -13.12 -4.38 2.86
N LYS A 333 -14.35 -4.34 2.33
CA LYS A 333 -15.00 -3.12 1.84
C LYS A 333 -15.12 -2.07 2.93
N LYS A 334 -15.58 -2.48 4.12
CA LYS A 334 -15.71 -1.59 5.27
C LYS A 334 -14.37 -0.96 5.67
N ALA A 335 -13.31 -1.76 5.69
CA ALA A 335 -11.97 -1.30 6.07
C ALA A 335 -11.30 -0.46 4.97
N TRP A 336 -11.52 -0.79 3.69
CA TRP A 336 -11.01 0.00 2.56
C TRP A 336 -11.67 1.37 2.49
N GLY A 337 -12.97 1.47 2.82
CA GLY A 337 -13.73 2.71 2.81
C GLY A 337 -14.40 3.00 1.47
N ARG A 338 -14.97 4.23 1.35
CA ARG A 338 -15.71 4.64 0.15
C ARG A 338 -14.78 5.31 -0.85
N VAL A 339 -15.21 5.37 -2.11
CA VAL A 339 -14.54 6.08 -3.21
C VAL A 339 -14.17 7.52 -2.84
N THR A 340 -15.09 8.23 -2.18
CA THR A 340 -14.86 9.62 -1.76
C THR A 340 -13.74 9.78 -0.73
N ASP A 341 -13.39 8.69 -0.06
CA ASP A 341 -12.37 8.67 0.98
C ASP A 341 -11.00 8.18 0.43
N ARG A 342 -10.96 7.69 -0.83
CA ARG A 342 -9.84 6.98 -1.46
C ARG A 342 -9.53 7.51 -2.88
N ASN A 343 -9.27 8.80 -3.00
CA ASN A 343 -9.07 9.44 -4.31
C ASN A 343 -7.68 9.24 -4.92
N LEU A 344 -6.69 8.86 -4.11
CA LEU A 344 -5.28 8.79 -4.52
C LEU A 344 -4.68 7.39 -4.35
N GLU A 345 -5.47 6.45 -3.82
CA GLU A 345 -5.08 5.07 -3.59
C GLU A 345 -5.30 4.24 -4.86
N GLU A 346 -4.50 3.18 -5.02
CA GLU A 346 -4.60 2.26 -6.15
C GLU A 346 -4.89 0.83 -5.69
N ILE A 347 -5.74 0.14 -6.46
CA ILE A 347 -5.96 -1.30 -6.36
C ILE A 347 -5.27 -1.99 -7.54
N GLU A 348 -4.39 -2.93 -7.25
CA GLU A 348 -3.72 -3.77 -8.23
C GLU A 348 -4.22 -5.21 -8.08
N ILE A 349 -4.60 -5.85 -9.18
CA ILE A 349 -5.07 -7.24 -9.17
C ILE A 349 -4.15 -8.08 -10.04
N ILE A 350 -3.64 -9.18 -9.49
CA ILE A 350 -2.84 -10.17 -10.21
C ILE A 350 -3.66 -11.45 -10.32
N ASP A 351 -4.18 -11.73 -11.51
CA ASP A 351 -5.04 -12.89 -11.80
C ASP A 351 -4.86 -13.36 -13.24
N ILE A 352 -4.88 -14.67 -13.47
CA ILE A 352 -4.73 -15.27 -14.82
C ILE A 352 -6.04 -15.30 -15.63
N ARG A 353 -7.17 -14.96 -15.01
CA ARG A 353 -8.46 -14.87 -15.71
C ARG A 353 -8.48 -13.66 -16.66
N PRO A 354 -9.36 -13.68 -17.68
CA PRO A 354 -9.59 -12.51 -18.51
C PRO A 354 -9.92 -11.26 -17.68
N GLU A 355 -9.39 -10.12 -18.08
CA GLU A 355 -9.52 -8.85 -17.35
C GLU A 355 -10.98 -8.50 -17.04
N ASP A 356 -11.89 -8.67 -18.03
CA ASP A 356 -13.32 -8.40 -17.88
C ASP A 356 -13.96 -9.26 -16.75
N GLU A 357 -13.56 -10.52 -16.62
CA GLU A 357 -14.05 -11.41 -15.56
C GLU A 357 -13.51 -11.00 -14.19
N VAL A 358 -12.24 -10.56 -14.13
CA VAL A 358 -11.60 -10.06 -12.91
C VAL A 358 -12.30 -8.78 -12.46
N ILE A 359 -12.50 -7.83 -13.34
CA ILE A 359 -13.21 -6.57 -13.06
C ILE A 359 -14.62 -6.85 -12.56
N ALA A 360 -15.37 -7.73 -13.24
CA ALA A 360 -16.73 -8.10 -12.80
C ALA A 360 -16.76 -8.75 -11.41
N SER A 361 -15.74 -9.54 -11.05
CA SER A 361 -15.62 -10.15 -9.73
C SER A 361 -15.38 -9.13 -8.62
N TRP A 362 -14.79 -8.00 -8.94
CA TRP A 362 -14.39 -6.95 -8.00
C TRP A 362 -15.13 -5.63 -8.22
N GLU A 363 -16.17 -5.60 -9.06
CA GLU A 363 -16.92 -4.38 -9.43
C GLU A 363 -17.39 -3.58 -8.22
N GLU A 364 -17.87 -4.24 -7.18
CA GLU A 364 -18.31 -3.58 -5.95
C GLU A 364 -17.16 -3.02 -5.09
N PHE A 365 -15.90 -3.39 -5.37
CA PHE A 365 -14.70 -2.97 -4.65
C PHE A 365 -13.88 -1.95 -5.45
N ILE A 366 -13.88 -2.11 -6.79
CA ILE A 366 -13.19 -1.21 -7.72
C ILE A 366 -14.12 -0.06 -8.06
N HIS A 367 -14.02 1.04 -7.33
CA HIS A 367 -14.91 2.18 -7.51
C HIS A 367 -14.28 3.36 -8.25
N THR A 368 -12.99 3.32 -8.51
CA THR A 368 -12.24 4.43 -9.10
C THR A 368 -11.54 3.99 -10.37
N HIS A 369 -11.05 4.94 -11.15
CA HIS A 369 -10.16 4.66 -12.28
C HIS A 369 -8.74 4.27 -11.87
N HIS A 370 -8.45 4.20 -10.56
CA HIS A 370 -7.14 3.91 -10.01
C HIS A 370 -7.03 2.41 -9.71
N TYR A 371 -7.09 1.60 -10.76
CA TYR A 371 -6.82 0.17 -10.65
C TYR A 371 -6.02 -0.33 -11.84
N SER A 372 -5.34 -1.45 -11.66
CA SER A 372 -4.62 -2.18 -12.70
C SER A 372 -4.83 -3.68 -12.55
N VAL A 373 -4.86 -4.40 -13.68
CA VAL A 373 -4.97 -5.86 -13.72
C VAL A 373 -3.77 -6.42 -14.48
N TRP A 374 -3.11 -7.41 -13.88
CA TRP A 374 -1.94 -8.09 -14.45
C TRP A 374 -2.16 -9.59 -14.46
N ASP A 375 -1.72 -10.28 -15.50
CA ASP A 375 -1.80 -11.74 -15.61
C ASP A 375 -0.64 -12.46 -14.90
N ASN A 376 0.38 -11.72 -14.48
CA ASN A 376 1.54 -12.27 -13.77
C ASN A 376 2.14 -11.27 -12.75
N PHE A 377 2.87 -11.82 -11.77
CA PHE A 377 3.55 -11.08 -10.72
C PHE A 377 4.60 -10.10 -11.25
N PHE A 378 5.36 -10.48 -12.28
CA PHE A 378 6.51 -9.69 -12.77
C PHE A 378 6.13 -8.39 -13.46
N ASP A 379 4.89 -8.28 -13.92
CA ASP A 379 4.34 -7.05 -14.51
C ASP A 379 3.72 -6.10 -13.49
N SER A 380 3.46 -6.58 -12.29
CA SER A 380 2.93 -5.78 -11.18
C SER A 380 3.96 -4.81 -10.61
N ALA A 381 3.50 -3.86 -9.81
CA ALA A 381 4.37 -2.95 -9.07
C ALA A 381 5.31 -3.69 -8.10
N LEU A 382 4.86 -4.80 -7.52
CA LEU A 382 5.67 -5.65 -6.65
C LEU A 382 6.86 -6.26 -7.40
N GLY A 383 6.62 -6.75 -8.61
CA GLY A 383 7.67 -7.34 -9.45
C GLY A 383 8.63 -6.31 -10.02
N LYS A 384 8.10 -5.18 -10.50
CA LYS A 384 8.88 -4.13 -11.20
C LYS A 384 9.61 -3.16 -10.26
N PHE A 385 9.03 -2.87 -9.11
CA PHE A 385 9.53 -1.84 -8.18
C PHE A 385 9.59 -2.35 -6.73
N PRO A 386 10.36 -3.42 -6.48
CA PRO A 386 10.46 -3.98 -5.14
C PRO A 386 10.90 -2.91 -4.13
N ARG A 387 10.27 -2.92 -2.96
CA ARG A 387 10.50 -2.02 -1.82
C ARG A 387 10.12 -0.54 -2.03
N ARG A 388 9.58 -0.17 -3.20
CA ARG A 388 9.30 1.22 -3.61
C ARG A 388 7.93 1.39 -4.27
N THR A 389 7.00 0.50 -3.96
CA THR A 389 5.68 0.48 -4.62
C THR A 389 4.82 1.70 -4.30
N CYS A 390 4.95 2.25 -3.09
CA CYS A 390 4.25 3.48 -2.68
C CYS A 390 4.91 4.73 -3.24
N GLU A 391 6.25 4.75 -3.32
CA GLU A 391 7.04 5.80 -3.96
C GLU A 391 6.69 5.92 -5.44
N LEU A 392 6.60 4.77 -6.13
CA LEU A 392 6.17 4.73 -7.53
C LEU A 392 4.77 5.32 -7.71
N LEU A 393 3.83 4.90 -6.88
CA LEU A 393 2.45 5.39 -6.96
C LEU A 393 2.38 6.91 -6.75
N PHE A 394 3.12 7.43 -5.77
CA PHE A 394 3.19 8.86 -5.52
C PHE A 394 3.80 9.61 -6.72
N ASP A 395 4.92 9.14 -7.25
CA ASP A 395 5.59 9.79 -8.37
C ASP A 395 4.73 9.77 -9.65
N ASN A 396 4.01 8.66 -9.91
CA ASN A 396 3.10 8.56 -11.04
C ASN A 396 1.90 9.51 -10.90
N THR A 397 1.28 9.58 -9.72
CA THR A 397 0.01 10.29 -9.50
C THR A 397 0.19 11.75 -9.14
N GLN A 398 1.24 12.09 -8.35
CA GLN A 398 1.44 13.43 -7.83
C GLN A 398 2.53 14.22 -8.58
N LYS A 399 3.53 13.54 -9.15
CA LYS A 399 4.61 14.18 -9.90
C LYS A 399 4.50 13.97 -11.41
N ASN A 400 3.51 13.22 -11.88
CA ASN A 400 3.33 12.84 -13.29
C ASN A 400 4.61 12.25 -13.92
N LYS A 401 5.37 11.47 -13.13
CA LYS A 401 6.57 10.78 -13.57
C LYS A 401 6.25 9.31 -13.87
N TRP A 402 6.37 8.93 -15.13
CA TRP A 402 6.10 7.56 -15.59
C TRP A 402 7.39 6.84 -15.91
N MET A 403 7.60 5.67 -15.31
CA MET A 403 8.73 4.82 -15.65
C MET A 403 8.42 3.86 -16.79
N HIS A 404 9.32 3.84 -17.76
CA HIS A 404 9.35 2.82 -18.80
C HIS A 404 10.65 2.00 -18.62
N GLY A 405 10.54 0.70 -18.39
CA GLY A 405 11.70 -0.18 -18.42
C GLY A 405 11.71 -1.34 -17.40
N ASN A 406 12.48 -2.37 -17.73
CA ASN A 406 12.59 -3.62 -16.98
C ASN A 406 13.69 -3.54 -15.92
N LYS A 407 13.43 -2.87 -14.82
CA LYS A 407 14.35 -2.83 -13.68
C LYS A 407 13.78 -3.58 -12.45
N GLY A 408 12.95 -4.58 -12.65
CA GLY A 408 12.36 -5.38 -11.60
C GLY A 408 12.99 -6.76 -11.45
N PHE A 409 12.36 -7.59 -10.64
CA PHE A 409 12.70 -9.00 -10.54
C PHE A 409 12.55 -9.71 -11.89
N LYS A 410 13.45 -10.66 -12.15
CA LYS A 410 13.36 -11.58 -13.29
C LYS A 410 13.02 -12.97 -12.78
N LYS A 411 12.25 -13.70 -13.57
CA LYS A 411 11.72 -15.02 -13.21
C LYS A 411 12.80 -16.05 -12.86
N GLU A 412 13.97 -15.95 -13.50
CA GLU A 412 15.06 -16.91 -13.39
C GLU A 412 16.14 -16.50 -12.37
N MET A 413 15.95 -15.40 -11.60
CA MET A 413 16.94 -14.98 -10.60
C MET A 413 17.09 -16.02 -9.50
N ASN A 414 18.34 -16.36 -9.17
CA ASN A 414 18.68 -17.11 -7.96
C ASN A 414 18.81 -16.17 -6.73
N PHE A 415 18.99 -16.71 -5.52
CA PHE A 415 19.05 -15.91 -4.30
C PHE A 415 20.22 -14.91 -4.25
N GLU A 416 21.38 -15.25 -4.83
CA GLU A 416 22.53 -14.34 -4.88
C GLU A 416 22.27 -13.18 -5.87
N GLU A 417 21.63 -13.46 -6.98
CA GLU A 417 21.22 -12.43 -7.94
C GLU A 417 20.17 -11.49 -7.34
N ILE A 418 19.16 -12.03 -6.62
CA ILE A 418 18.17 -11.24 -5.90
C ILE A 418 18.83 -10.33 -4.84
N LYS A 419 19.75 -10.88 -4.07
CA LYS A 419 20.50 -10.14 -3.04
C LYS A 419 21.34 -9.01 -3.64
N THR A 420 22.05 -9.31 -4.72
CA THR A 420 22.83 -8.31 -5.46
C THR A 420 21.95 -7.21 -6.04
N PHE A 421 20.81 -7.60 -6.64
CA PHE A 421 19.83 -6.67 -7.19
C PHE A 421 19.24 -5.73 -6.14
N LEU A 422 18.98 -6.21 -4.92
CA LEU A 422 18.41 -5.40 -3.84
C LEU A 422 19.47 -4.67 -3.00
N GLN A 423 20.77 -4.86 -3.24
CA GLN A 423 21.84 -4.42 -2.36
C GLN A 423 21.76 -2.91 -2.05
N ASP A 424 21.65 -2.07 -3.09
CA ASP A 424 21.62 -0.61 -2.91
C ASP A 424 20.40 -0.15 -2.10
N LEU A 425 19.23 -0.77 -2.33
CA LEU A 425 18.01 -0.48 -1.57
C LEU A 425 18.17 -0.86 -0.10
N LEU A 426 18.70 -2.04 0.17
CA LEU A 426 18.91 -2.53 1.54
C LEU A 426 19.97 -1.73 2.30
N GLU A 427 20.97 -1.19 1.60
CA GLU A 427 21.96 -0.28 2.20
C GLU A 427 21.35 1.08 2.54
N ASN A 428 20.55 1.65 1.65
CA ASN A 428 19.83 2.91 1.91
C ASN A 428 18.86 2.79 3.10
N GLU A 429 18.17 1.65 3.23
CA GLU A 429 17.29 1.39 4.38
C GLU A 429 18.04 1.39 5.73
N LYS A 430 19.29 0.90 5.77
CA LYS A 430 20.10 0.88 6.99
C LYS A 430 20.46 2.28 7.48
N VAL A 431 20.61 3.25 6.59
CA VAL A 431 20.90 4.65 6.94
C VAL A 431 19.63 5.48 7.17
N GLY A 432 18.44 4.86 7.15
CA GLY A 432 17.18 5.53 7.43
C GLY A 432 16.61 6.34 6.26
N ASN A 433 17.15 6.16 5.05
CA ASN A 433 16.70 6.83 3.83
C ASN A 433 15.64 6.03 3.07
N ASP A 434 15.10 4.96 3.66
CA ASP A 434 14.13 4.06 3.07
C ASP A 434 12.81 4.72 2.64
N ILE A 435 12.51 5.91 3.16
CA ILE A 435 11.29 6.66 2.86
C ILE A 435 11.44 7.57 1.64
N LEU A 436 12.68 7.89 1.28
CA LEU A 436 13.02 8.81 0.19
C LEU A 436 13.64 8.10 -1.02
N LEU A 437 13.54 6.79 -1.07
CA LEU A 437 14.06 6.02 -2.20
C LEU A 437 13.42 6.49 -3.51
N ASP A 438 14.26 6.91 -4.43
CA ASP A 438 13.83 7.23 -5.79
C ASP A 438 13.51 5.92 -6.52
N PRO A 439 12.27 5.71 -7.00
CA PRO A 439 11.90 4.50 -7.75
C PRO A 439 12.69 4.35 -9.07
N TYR A 440 13.44 5.37 -9.48
CA TYR A 440 14.21 5.39 -10.72
C TYR A 440 15.69 5.02 -10.55
N VAL A 441 16.18 4.80 -9.34
CA VAL A 441 17.62 4.60 -9.02
C VAL A 441 18.09 3.14 -9.09
N LEU A 442 17.31 2.17 -9.46
CA LEU A 442 17.86 0.81 -9.71
C LEU A 442 18.43 0.63 -11.08
#